data_1b85ec8c4c9b5734f3a762b301df9f1a
#
_entry.id   1b85ec8c4c9b5734f3a762b301df9f1a
#
_cell.length_a   1.000
_cell.length_b   1.000
_cell.length_c   1.000
_cell.angle_alpha   90.00
_cell.angle_beta   90.00
_cell.angle_gamma   90.00
#
_symmetry.space_group_name_H-M   'P 1'
#
loop_
_entity.id
_entity.type
_entity.pdbx_description
1 polymer ?
#
loop_
_entity_poly.entity_id
_entity_poly.type
_entity_poly.pdbx_seq_one_letter_code
_entity_poly.pdbx_strand_id
1 'polypeptide(L)'
;LDIEAVSAIAREAGIPLVIDNTFATPYLCRPIDHGADIVVHSATKYIGGHGTSMGGVIIESGKFDWANGNFPNMVEPSAGYHGIRFYETFGDFAFTMKARCETLRTLGPAMSPFNAFMLLQGLETLPLRMDSHCENGLGVAEFLQQHSCVSWVNSAGLDDNEYYPLVQKYLPKGESSIVSFGIKGGQEAGKILIESVELLSHLANVGDAKSLVIHPASTTHRQMSEQQQLTAGITADMIRLSVGLETLDDILWDLDQALLKAQQK
;
A
#
# COMPACT_ATOMS: atom_id res chain seq x y z
N LEU A 1 -4.67 -10.84 -2.72
CA LEU A 1 -3.92 -11.52 -3.78
C LEU A 1 -3.35 -12.84 -3.26
N ASP A 2 -3.52 -13.95 -4.00
CA ASP A 2 -2.81 -15.21 -3.74
C ASP A 2 -1.44 -15.15 -4.42
N ILE A 3 -0.40 -14.83 -3.66
CA ILE A 3 0.95 -14.59 -4.18
C ILE A 3 1.53 -15.86 -4.82
N GLU A 4 1.35 -17.02 -4.20
CA GLU A 4 1.89 -18.29 -4.71
C GLU A 4 1.21 -18.72 -6.01
N ALA A 5 -0.11 -18.52 -6.13
CA ALA A 5 -0.83 -18.81 -7.35
C ALA A 5 -0.37 -17.92 -8.52
N VAL A 6 -0.21 -16.60 -8.27
CA VAL A 6 0.30 -15.67 -9.28
C VAL A 6 1.76 -15.94 -9.63
N SER A 7 2.59 -16.35 -8.65
CA SER A 7 3.97 -16.77 -8.88
C SER A 7 4.05 -17.99 -9.81
N ALA A 8 3.15 -18.96 -9.64
CA ALA A 8 3.09 -20.13 -10.52
C ALA A 8 2.78 -19.74 -11.98
N ILE A 9 1.81 -18.83 -12.17
CA ILE A 9 1.47 -18.28 -13.51
C ILE A 9 2.66 -17.54 -14.13
N ALA A 10 3.32 -16.69 -13.34
CA ALA A 10 4.48 -15.93 -13.82
C ALA A 10 5.64 -16.84 -14.24
N ARG A 11 5.91 -17.90 -13.47
CA ARG A 11 6.93 -18.91 -13.80
C ARG A 11 6.60 -19.68 -15.08
N GLU A 12 5.35 -20.10 -15.26
CA GLU A 12 4.90 -20.76 -16.49
C GLU A 12 5.07 -19.85 -17.70
N ALA A 13 4.81 -18.55 -17.56
CA ALA A 13 5.01 -17.55 -18.59
C ALA A 13 6.49 -17.15 -18.80
N GLY A 14 7.40 -17.59 -17.93
CA GLY A 14 8.82 -17.21 -17.97
C GLY A 14 9.07 -15.73 -17.69
N ILE A 15 8.24 -15.09 -16.85
CA ILE A 15 8.36 -13.68 -16.47
C ILE A 15 8.50 -13.54 -14.95
N PRO A 16 9.20 -12.49 -14.46
CA PRO A 16 9.33 -12.27 -13.02
C PRO A 16 8.02 -11.74 -12.42
N LEU A 17 7.71 -12.18 -11.20
CA LEU A 17 6.65 -11.58 -10.39
C LEU A 17 7.19 -10.40 -9.60
N VAL A 18 6.61 -9.22 -9.82
CA VAL A 18 6.89 -7.99 -9.05
C VAL A 18 5.71 -7.70 -8.13
N ILE A 19 5.98 -7.56 -6.84
CA ILE A 19 4.96 -7.23 -5.83
C ILE A 19 5.26 -5.84 -5.24
N ASP A 20 4.30 -4.92 -5.33
CA ASP A 20 4.28 -3.73 -4.50
C ASP A 20 3.78 -4.11 -3.10
N ASN A 21 4.71 -4.12 -2.14
CA ASN A 21 4.44 -4.53 -0.76
C ASN A 21 4.38 -3.33 0.21
N THR A 22 4.04 -2.16 -0.33
CA THR A 22 4.02 -0.90 0.44
C THR A 22 3.13 -0.98 1.67
N PHE A 23 1.94 -1.59 1.57
CA PHE A 23 0.96 -1.63 2.67
C PHE A 23 1.29 -2.68 3.72
N ALA A 24 1.70 -3.86 3.30
CA ALA A 24 2.06 -4.91 4.24
C ALA A 24 3.42 -4.66 4.90
N THR A 25 4.31 -3.94 4.25
CA THR A 25 5.70 -3.75 4.69
C THR A 25 6.47 -5.07 4.82
N PRO A 26 7.78 -5.09 5.00
CA PRO A 26 8.51 -6.33 5.23
C PRO A 26 8.20 -6.98 6.60
N TYR A 27 7.45 -6.28 7.47
CA TYR A 27 7.07 -6.78 8.78
C TYR A 27 5.86 -7.72 8.73
N LEU A 28 4.80 -7.34 8.00
CA LEU A 28 3.58 -8.17 7.89
C LEU A 28 3.72 -9.27 6.84
N CYS A 29 4.37 -8.98 5.71
CA CYS A 29 4.57 -9.93 4.62
C CYS A 29 5.94 -9.78 3.97
N ARG A 30 6.56 -10.91 3.62
CA ARG A 30 7.76 -10.97 2.78
C ARG A 30 7.45 -11.76 1.51
N PRO A 31 6.98 -11.10 0.44
CA PRO A 31 6.52 -11.78 -0.78
C PRO A 31 7.56 -12.70 -1.44
N ILE A 32 8.86 -12.44 -1.24
CA ILE A 32 9.95 -13.31 -1.74
C ILE A 32 9.84 -14.73 -1.14
N ASP A 33 9.39 -14.86 0.11
CA ASP A 33 9.21 -16.16 0.76
C ASP A 33 8.06 -16.94 0.12
N HIS A 34 7.18 -16.26 -0.63
CA HIS A 34 6.01 -16.79 -1.33
C HIS A 34 6.16 -16.80 -2.86
N GLY A 35 7.39 -16.62 -3.35
CA GLY A 35 7.71 -16.79 -4.77
C GLY A 35 7.71 -15.52 -5.61
N ALA A 36 7.63 -14.33 -5.03
CA ALA A 36 7.92 -13.09 -5.74
C ALA A 36 9.42 -13.00 -6.08
N ASP A 37 9.73 -12.49 -7.26
CA ASP A 37 11.10 -12.30 -7.71
C ASP A 37 11.64 -10.91 -7.35
N ILE A 38 10.76 -9.91 -7.39
CA ILE A 38 11.09 -8.53 -7.10
C ILE A 38 9.99 -7.97 -6.17
N VAL A 39 10.43 -7.23 -5.14
CA VAL A 39 9.54 -6.51 -4.24
C VAL A 39 9.86 -5.02 -4.29
N VAL A 40 8.83 -4.20 -4.39
CA VAL A 40 8.97 -2.75 -4.32
C VAL A 40 8.22 -2.21 -3.11
N HIS A 41 8.74 -1.14 -2.53
CA HIS A 41 8.07 -0.38 -1.48
C HIS A 41 8.14 1.12 -1.78
N SER A 42 7.03 1.81 -1.67
CA SER A 42 7.07 3.23 -1.39
C SER A 42 7.48 3.41 0.08
N ALA A 43 8.77 3.67 0.32
CA ALA A 43 9.28 3.91 1.67
C ALA A 43 8.72 5.20 2.29
N THR A 44 8.15 6.08 1.47
CA THR A 44 7.37 7.25 1.85
C THR A 44 6.23 6.93 2.84
N LYS A 45 5.65 5.72 2.74
CA LYS A 45 4.45 5.29 3.48
C LYS A 45 4.85 4.72 4.85
N TYR A 46 4.37 3.57 5.21
CA TYR A 46 4.60 2.93 6.52
C TYR A 46 6.07 2.78 6.92
N ILE A 47 7.01 2.60 5.97
CA ILE A 47 8.43 2.49 6.32
C ILE A 47 8.92 3.79 6.97
N GLY A 48 8.69 4.94 6.33
CA GLY A 48 8.97 6.25 6.92
C GLY A 48 8.00 6.60 8.05
N GLY A 49 6.72 6.37 7.83
CA GLY A 49 5.65 6.42 8.82
C GLY A 49 5.22 7.80 9.31
N HIS A 50 5.71 8.89 8.70
CA HIS A 50 5.45 10.25 9.19
C HIS A 50 5.05 11.24 8.08
N GLY A 51 4.91 10.80 6.83
CA GLY A 51 4.58 11.68 5.71
C GLY A 51 5.60 12.79 5.40
N THR A 52 6.81 12.69 5.95
CA THR A 52 7.83 13.76 5.92
C THR A 52 8.89 13.58 4.84
N SER A 53 9.10 12.35 4.36
CA SER A 53 10.21 12.03 3.46
C SER A 53 9.76 11.09 2.35
N MET A 54 10.17 11.41 1.12
CA MET A 54 9.88 10.58 -0.04
C MET A 54 11.04 9.64 -0.33
N GLY A 55 10.71 8.38 -0.66
CA GLY A 55 11.67 7.39 -1.07
C GLY A 55 11.03 6.10 -1.54
N GLY A 56 11.81 5.29 -2.24
CA GLY A 56 11.41 3.97 -2.69
C GLY A 56 12.53 2.96 -2.52
N VAL A 57 12.18 1.70 -2.43
CA VAL A 57 13.13 0.58 -2.31
C VAL A 57 12.72 -0.52 -3.29
N ILE A 58 13.71 -1.09 -3.94
CA ILE A 58 13.57 -2.27 -4.80
C ILE A 58 14.42 -3.38 -4.20
N ILE A 59 13.83 -4.55 -4.00
CA ILE A 59 14.48 -5.74 -3.47
C ILE A 59 14.37 -6.85 -4.52
N GLU A 60 15.47 -7.48 -4.87
CA GLU A 60 15.54 -8.62 -5.78
C GLU A 60 15.77 -9.91 -5.01
N SER A 61 15.07 -10.98 -5.40
CA SER A 61 15.23 -12.30 -4.77
C SER A 61 16.52 -13.00 -5.16
N GLY A 62 17.07 -12.62 -6.32
CA GLY A 62 18.21 -13.30 -6.94
C GLY A 62 17.91 -14.69 -7.55
N LYS A 63 16.63 -15.09 -7.59
CA LYS A 63 16.22 -16.45 -7.97
C LYS A 63 15.69 -16.56 -9.40
N PHE A 64 15.39 -15.42 -10.05
CA PHE A 64 14.84 -15.43 -11.41
C PHE A 64 15.92 -15.66 -12.44
N ASP A 65 15.69 -16.61 -13.36
CA ASP A 65 16.61 -16.88 -14.48
C ASP A 65 16.41 -15.87 -15.61
N TRP A 66 17.25 -14.83 -15.62
CA TRP A 66 17.24 -13.81 -16.67
C TRP A 66 17.76 -14.32 -18.03
N ALA A 67 18.36 -15.54 -18.09
CA ALA A 67 18.83 -16.16 -19.32
C ALA A 67 17.79 -17.08 -19.99
N ASN A 68 16.53 -17.08 -19.54
CA ASN A 68 15.46 -17.93 -20.07
C ASN A 68 15.02 -17.61 -21.51
N GLY A 69 15.61 -16.63 -22.16
CA GLY A 69 15.34 -16.23 -23.54
C GLY A 69 14.36 -15.06 -23.70
N ASN A 70 13.62 -14.69 -22.65
CA ASN A 70 12.65 -13.59 -22.71
C ASN A 70 13.26 -12.20 -22.45
N PHE A 71 14.50 -12.16 -21.94
CA PHE A 71 15.12 -10.90 -21.48
C PHE A 71 16.51 -10.66 -22.12
N PRO A 72 16.57 -10.46 -23.45
CA PRO A 72 17.86 -10.26 -24.13
C PRO A 72 18.65 -9.08 -23.55
N ASN A 73 17.98 -8.03 -23.10
CA ASN A 73 18.61 -6.87 -22.47
C ASN A 73 19.32 -7.15 -21.14
N MET A 74 19.12 -8.32 -20.55
CA MET A 74 19.84 -8.75 -19.34
C MET A 74 21.10 -9.57 -19.67
N VAL A 75 21.11 -10.25 -20.81
CA VAL A 75 22.18 -11.20 -21.19
C VAL A 75 23.04 -10.70 -22.34
N GLU A 76 22.55 -9.79 -23.18
CA GLU A 76 23.32 -9.19 -24.27
C GLU A 76 24.20 -8.04 -23.78
N PRO A 77 25.30 -7.72 -24.56
CA PRO A 77 26.17 -6.60 -24.22
C PRO A 77 25.39 -5.25 -24.23
N SER A 78 25.39 -4.51 -23.11
CA SER A 78 24.82 -3.18 -23.04
C SER A 78 25.73 -2.16 -23.69
N ALA A 79 25.34 -1.64 -24.86
CA ALA A 79 26.13 -0.62 -25.59
C ALA A 79 26.27 0.69 -24.78
N GLY A 80 25.26 1.07 -24.01
CA GLY A 80 25.28 2.26 -23.15
C GLY A 80 26.14 2.11 -21.90
N TYR A 81 26.59 0.91 -21.58
CA TYR A 81 27.39 0.60 -20.40
C TYR A 81 28.63 -0.26 -20.72
N HIS A 82 29.38 0.16 -21.72
CA HIS A 82 30.68 -0.42 -22.11
C HIS A 82 30.66 -1.93 -22.47
N GLY A 83 29.53 -2.44 -22.96
CA GLY A 83 29.38 -3.84 -23.34
C GLY A 83 29.20 -4.83 -22.19
N ILE A 84 28.90 -4.35 -20.97
CA ILE A 84 28.58 -5.22 -19.85
C ILE A 84 27.34 -6.08 -20.16
N ARG A 85 27.41 -7.35 -19.77
CA ARG A 85 26.29 -8.29 -19.71
C ARG A 85 25.83 -8.36 -18.26
N PHE A 86 24.68 -7.75 -17.96
CA PHE A 86 24.27 -7.56 -16.56
C PHE A 86 24.12 -8.87 -15.80
N TYR A 87 23.47 -9.89 -16.38
CA TYR A 87 23.27 -11.16 -15.70
C TYR A 87 24.57 -11.93 -15.50
N GLU A 88 25.44 -11.99 -16.52
CA GLU A 88 26.72 -12.63 -16.40
C GLU A 88 27.65 -11.96 -15.37
N THR A 89 27.58 -10.62 -15.30
CA THR A 89 28.47 -9.83 -14.44
C THR A 89 28.01 -9.78 -12.98
N PHE A 90 26.69 -9.69 -12.73
CA PHE A 90 26.15 -9.40 -11.40
C PHE A 90 25.30 -10.54 -10.81
N GLY A 91 24.98 -11.60 -11.58
CA GLY A 91 24.26 -12.78 -11.08
C GLY A 91 22.97 -12.40 -10.37
N ASP A 92 22.87 -12.76 -9.10
CA ASP A 92 21.69 -12.56 -8.24
C ASP A 92 21.28 -11.10 -8.03
N PHE A 93 22.13 -10.14 -8.43
CA PHE A 93 21.87 -8.70 -8.35
C PHE A 93 21.68 -8.05 -9.72
N ALA A 94 21.48 -8.84 -10.77
CA ALA A 94 21.48 -8.35 -12.14
C ALA A 94 20.43 -7.28 -12.42
N PHE A 95 19.20 -7.48 -11.92
CA PHE A 95 18.11 -6.54 -12.12
C PHE A 95 18.34 -5.23 -11.37
N THR A 96 18.66 -5.29 -10.08
CA THR A 96 18.91 -4.10 -9.26
C THR A 96 20.14 -3.34 -9.72
N MET A 97 21.19 -4.02 -10.18
CA MET A 97 22.37 -3.37 -10.76
C MET A 97 22.07 -2.73 -12.11
N LYS A 98 21.29 -3.36 -12.97
CA LYS A 98 20.85 -2.74 -14.23
C LYS A 98 19.98 -1.51 -13.95
N ALA A 99 19.02 -1.61 -13.05
CA ALA A 99 18.19 -0.47 -12.63
C ALA A 99 19.05 0.69 -12.11
N ARG A 100 20.10 0.40 -11.33
CA ARG A 100 21.03 1.38 -10.79
C ARG A 100 21.91 2.02 -11.87
N CYS A 101 22.49 1.19 -12.74
CA CYS A 101 23.45 1.64 -13.74
C CYS A 101 22.79 2.41 -14.89
N GLU A 102 21.62 1.97 -15.33
CA GLU A 102 20.93 2.56 -16.48
C GLU A 102 19.83 3.54 -16.05
N THR A 103 18.85 3.07 -15.28
CA THR A 103 17.66 3.86 -14.97
C THR A 103 17.94 4.95 -13.93
N LEU A 104 18.49 4.60 -12.78
CA LEU A 104 18.80 5.54 -11.71
C LEU A 104 19.80 6.61 -12.19
N ARG A 105 20.87 6.17 -12.85
CA ARG A 105 21.92 7.07 -13.38
C ARG A 105 21.38 8.01 -14.43
N THR A 106 20.54 7.54 -15.35
CA THR A 106 20.08 8.32 -16.50
C THR A 106 18.94 9.25 -16.16
N LEU A 107 17.95 8.77 -15.39
CA LEU A 107 16.77 9.55 -15.00
C LEU A 107 16.99 10.34 -13.70
N GLY A 108 17.98 9.98 -12.89
CA GLY A 108 18.38 10.70 -11.71
C GLY A 108 17.47 10.60 -10.47
N PRO A 109 16.58 9.57 -10.29
CA PRO A 109 15.72 9.48 -9.11
C PRO A 109 16.50 9.03 -7.87
N ALA A 110 17.59 9.71 -7.55
CA ALA A 110 18.42 9.42 -6.39
C ALA A 110 17.77 9.95 -5.11
N MET A 111 17.71 9.10 -4.08
CA MET A 111 17.23 9.51 -2.77
C MET A 111 18.23 10.47 -2.11
N SER A 112 17.75 11.57 -1.51
CA SER A 112 18.62 12.44 -0.75
C SER A 112 19.14 11.73 0.52
N PRO A 113 20.38 12.00 0.98
CA PRO A 113 20.90 11.43 2.22
C PRO A 113 20.03 11.74 3.44
N PHE A 114 19.42 12.93 3.49
CA PHE A 114 18.52 13.30 4.58
C PHE A 114 17.23 12.45 4.58
N ASN A 115 16.62 12.24 3.41
CA ASN A 115 15.47 11.34 3.31
C ASN A 115 15.85 9.91 3.71
N ALA A 116 17.01 9.41 3.25
CA ALA A 116 17.50 8.09 3.65
C ALA A 116 17.64 7.96 5.17
N PHE A 117 18.20 8.97 5.83
CA PHE A 117 18.32 9.02 7.29
C PHE A 117 16.95 8.95 7.99
N MET A 118 15.98 9.76 7.54
CA MET A 118 14.62 9.77 8.10
C MET A 118 13.91 8.43 7.90
N LEU A 119 14.07 7.82 6.73
CA LEU A 119 13.47 6.51 6.43
C LEU A 119 14.10 5.38 7.25
N LEU A 120 15.41 5.44 7.52
CA LEU A 120 16.08 4.49 8.39
C LEU A 120 15.58 4.61 9.83
N GLN A 121 15.37 5.83 10.35
CA GLN A 121 14.77 6.01 11.67
C GLN A 121 13.35 5.46 11.74
N GLY A 122 12.53 5.68 10.69
CA GLY A 122 11.21 5.08 10.60
C GLY A 122 11.25 3.56 10.61
N LEU A 123 12.25 2.96 9.95
CA LEU A 123 12.40 1.52 9.88
C LEU A 123 12.69 0.89 11.25
N GLU A 124 13.43 1.57 12.13
CA GLU A 124 13.75 1.08 13.48
C GLU A 124 12.51 0.81 14.34
N THR A 125 11.44 1.60 14.15
CA THR A 125 10.19 1.46 14.91
C THR A 125 9.06 0.78 14.10
N LEU A 126 9.36 0.32 12.90
CA LEU A 126 8.35 -0.24 12.00
C LEU A 126 7.51 -1.36 12.62
N PRO A 127 8.08 -2.38 13.30
CA PRO A 127 7.30 -3.45 13.90
C PRO A 127 6.25 -2.93 14.90
N LEU A 128 6.67 -2.06 15.82
CA LEU A 128 5.79 -1.50 16.86
C LEU A 128 4.65 -0.67 16.25
N ARG A 129 4.97 0.11 15.22
CA ARG A 129 3.95 0.92 14.52
C ARG A 129 2.97 0.04 13.74
N MET A 130 3.47 -1.00 13.08
CA MET A 130 2.59 -1.89 12.31
C MET A 130 1.65 -2.69 13.20
N ASP A 131 2.10 -3.15 14.38
CA ASP A 131 1.21 -3.81 15.35
C ASP A 131 0.07 -2.88 15.76
N SER A 132 0.38 -1.63 16.14
CA SER A 132 -0.62 -0.63 16.52
C SER A 132 -1.53 -0.23 15.34
N HIS A 133 -0.98 -0.07 14.14
CA HIS A 133 -1.78 0.19 12.94
C HIS A 133 -2.80 -0.92 12.66
N CYS A 134 -2.39 -2.19 12.77
CA CYS A 134 -3.28 -3.33 12.54
C CYS A 134 -4.37 -3.41 13.61
N GLU A 135 -4.02 -3.21 14.89
CA GLU A 135 -4.97 -3.20 16.00
C GLU A 135 -6.00 -2.09 15.83
N ASN A 136 -5.56 -0.86 15.59
CA ASN A 136 -6.46 0.26 15.38
C ASN A 136 -7.29 0.10 14.10
N GLY A 137 -6.69 -0.39 13.01
CA GLY A 137 -7.37 -0.63 11.74
C GLY A 137 -8.52 -1.62 11.86
N LEU A 138 -8.28 -2.75 12.55
CA LEU A 138 -9.31 -3.76 12.83
C LEU A 138 -10.41 -3.20 13.74
N GLY A 139 -10.06 -2.54 14.85
CA GLY A 139 -11.02 -1.95 15.77
C GLY A 139 -11.92 -0.91 15.09
N VAL A 140 -11.37 -0.09 14.19
CA VAL A 140 -12.15 0.85 13.37
C VAL A 140 -13.06 0.10 12.39
N ALA A 141 -12.61 -0.95 11.75
CA ALA A 141 -13.42 -1.72 10.80
C ALA A 141 -14.59 -2.39 11.49
N GLU A 142 -14.38 -3.02 12.64
CA GLU A 142 -15.43 -3.63 13.48
C GLU A 142 -16.46 -2.61 13.98
N PHE A 143 -16.01 -1.45 14.42
CA PHE A 143 -16.89 -0.35 14.82
C PHE A 143 -17.78 0.10 13.66
N LEU A 144 -17.18 0.35 12.50
CA LEU A 144 -17.90 0.79 11.30
C LEU A 144 -18.90 -0.25 10.80
N GLN A 145 -18.56 -1.55 10.89
CA GLN A 145 -19.47 -2.63 10.49
C GLN A 145 -20.77 -2.64 11.30
N GLN A 146 -20.72 -2.21 12.56
CA GLN A 146 -21.87 -2.17 13.44
C GLN A 146 -22.59 -0.81 13.44
N HIS A 147 -22.01 0.20 12.78
CA HIS A 147 -22.52 1.57 12.86
C HIS A 147 -23.74 1.79 11.94
N SER A 148 -24.83 2.36 12.50
CA SER A 148 -26.12 2.54 11.80
C SER A 148 -26.04 3.42 10.54
N CYS A 149 -25.09 4.35 10.46
CA CYS A 149 -24.89 5.27 9.32
C CYS A 149 -24.02 4.67 8.21
N VAL A 150 -23.48 3.45 8.38
CA VAL A 150 -22.62 2.76 7.43
C VAL A 150 -23.43 1.73 6.64
N SER A 151 -23.18 1.62 5.34
CA SER A 151 -23.86 0.69 4.43
C SER A 151 -23.06 -0.57 4.16
N TRP A 152 -21.73 -0.45 4.10
CA TRP A 152 -20.77 -1.54 3.87
C TRP A 152 -19.41 -1.16 4.41
N VAL A 153 -18.59 -2.15 4.77
CA VAL A 153 -17.17 -2.00 5.15
C VAL A 153 -16.34 -2.97 4.34
N ASN A 154 -15.20 -2.53 3.86
CA ASN A 154 -14.20 -3.36 3.20
C ASN A 154 -12.88 -3.23 3.96
N SER A 155 -12.57 -4.25 4.75
CA SER A 155 -11.30 -4.48 5.41
C SER A 155 -11.01 -5.97 5.35
N ALA A 156 -9.82 -6.33 4.90
CA ALA A 156 -9.46 -7.74 4.70
C ALA A 156 -9.32 -8.53 6.02
N GLY A 157 -9.21 -7.83 7.16
CA GLY A 157 -9.14 -8.43 8.50
C GLY A 157 -10.48 -8.86 9.10
N LEU A 158 -11.60 -8.41 8.52
CA LEU A 158 -12.92 -8.87 8.95
C LEU A 158 -13.13 -10.33 8.54
N ASP A 159 -13.66 -11.14 9.43
CA ASP A 159 -13.82 -12.60 9.25
C ASP A 159 -14.84 -12.99 8.16
N ASP A 160 -15.76 -12.09 7.83
CA ASP A 160 -16.73 -12.22 6.74
C ASP A 160 -16.21 -11.72 5.38
N ASN A 161 -14.97 -11.19 5.31
CA ASN A 161 -14.36 -10.76 4.06
C ASN A 161 -13.92 -11.97 3.21
N GLU A 162 -14.22 -11.95 1.91
CA GLU A 162 -13.88 -13.04 0.99
C GLU A 162 -12.38 -13.38 0.94
N TYR A 163 -11.51 -12.39 1.25
CA TYR A 163 -10.04 -12.54 1.25
C TYR A 163 -9.47 -12.92 2.62
N TYR A 164 -10.29 -13.04 3.66
CA TYR A 164 -9.81 -13.38 5.00
C TYR A 164 -8.92 -14.64 5.04
N PRO A 165 -9.22 -15.74 4.32
CA PRO A 165 -8.32 -16.90 4.26
C PRO A 165 -6.91 -16.56 3.72
N LEU A 166 -6.81 -15.60 2.79
CA LEU A 166 -5.51 -15.15 2.28
C LEU A 166 -4.77 -14.24 3.28
N VAL A 167 -5.50 -13.47 4.09
CA VAL A 167 -4.93 -12.73 5.22
C VAL A 167 -4.30 -13.69 6.21
N GLN A 168 -5.02 -14.73 6.63
CA GLN A 168 -4.49 -15.75 7.53
C GLN A 168 -3.24 -16.44 6.98
N LYS A 169 -3.16 -16.63 5.66
CA LYS A 169 -2.02 -17.25 4.98
C LYS A 169 -0.81 -16.34 4.87
N TYR A 170 -1.00 -15.09 4.42
CA TYR A 170 0.10 -14.20 4.03
C TYR A 170 0.40 -13.08 5.02
N LEU A 171 -0.56 -12.73 5.87
CA LEU A 171 -0.52 -11.60 6.80
C LEU A 171 -0.91 -12.03 8.23
N PRO A 172 -0.28 -13.08 8.80
CA PRO A 172 -0.72 -13.64 10.10
C PRO A 172 -0.53 -12.67 11.28
N LYS A 173 0.14 -11.53 11.07
CA LYS A 173 0.35 -10.49 12.09
C LYS A 173 -0.66 -9.33 11.98
N GLY A 174 -1.51 -9.33 10.96
CA GLY A 174 -2.47 -8.26 10.69
C GLY A 174 -2.43 -7.77 9.24
N GLU A 175 -3.52 -7.13 8.79
CA GLU A 175 -3.77 -6.77 7.39
C GLU A 175 -3.41 -5.33 7.01
N SER A 176 -2.75 -4.56 7.89
CA SER A 176 -2.55 -3.12 7.73
C SER A 176 -3.74 -2.29 8.27
N SER A 177 -3.76 -1.00 8.04
CA SER A 177 -4.74 -0.06 8.61
C SER A 177 -5.55 0.70 7.57
N ILE A 178 -5.69 0.13 6.38
CA ILE A 178 -6.50 0.74 5.31
C ILE A 178 -7.90 0.15 5.36
N VAL A 179 -8.87 1.01 5.67
CA VAL A 179 -10.28 0.65 5.73
C VAL A 179 -11.06 1.51 4.72
N SER A 180 -11.94 0.89 3.95
CA SER A 180 -12.89 1.58 3.10
C SER A 180 -14.30 1.25 3.54
N PHE A 181 -15.20 2.22 3.52
CA PHE A 181 -16.60 1.99 3.87
C PHE A 181 -17.54 2.91 3.08
N GLY A 182 -18.79 2.53 2.97
CA GLY A 182 -19.86 3.33 2.39
C GLY A 182 -20.68 4.03 3.46
N ILE A 183 -20.86 5.36 3.33
CA ILE A 183 -21.74 6.15 4.21
C ILE A 183 -23.16 6.22 3.63
N LYS A 184 -24.19 6.00 4.45
CA LYS A 184 -25.58 6.24 4.04
C LYS A 184 -25.79 7.73 3.75
N GLY A 185 -26.50 8.05 2.66
CA GLY A 185 -26.68 9.42 2.19
C GLY A 185 -25.73 9.81 1.04
N GLY A 186 -24.86 8.89 0.59
CA GLY A 186 -24.07 9.04 -0.64
C GLY A 186 -23.04 10.16 -0.56
N GLN A 187 -22.79 10.79 -1.71
CA GLN A 187 -21.71 11.77 -1.89
C GLN A 187 -21.82 12.98 -0.94
N GLU A 188 -23.03 13.48 -0.70
CA GLU A 188 -23.22 14.66 0.17
C GLU A 188 -22.93 14.33 1.64
N ALA A 189 -23.38 13.17 2.12
CA ALA A 189 -23.02 12.71 3.46
C ALA A 189 -21.51 12.48 3.60
N GLY A 190 -20.86 11.93 2.57
CA GLY A 190 -19.40 11.76 2.53
C GLY A 190 -18.64 13.07 2.64
N LYS A 191 -19.07 14.12 1.96
CA LYS A 191 -18.47 15.47 2.09
C LYS A 191 -18.63 16.04 3.49
N ILE A 192 -19.84 15.93 4.07
CA ILE A 192 -20.09 16.41 5.43
C ILE A 192 -19.23 15.67 6.44
N LEU A 193 -19.08 14.35 6.29
CA LEU A 193 -18.22 13.56 7.17
C LEU A 193 -16.78 14.09 7.17
N ILE A 194 -16.16 14.20 5.99
CA ILE A 194 -14.75 14.64 5.91
C ILE A 194 -14.52 16.09 6.35
N GLU A 195 -15.59 16.93 6.32
CA GLU A 195 -15.56 18.30 6.84
C GLU A 195 -15.84 18.37 8.34
N SER A 196 -16.30 17.27 8.94
CA SER A 196 -16.76 17.21 10.35
C SER A 196 -15.79 16.51 11.28
N VAL A 197 -14.82 15.77 10.75
CA VAL A 197 -13.76 15.17 11.58
C VAL A 197 -12.90 16.24 12.23
N GLU A 198 -12.48 16.01 13.46
CA GLU A 198 -11.69 16.95 14.27
C GLU A 198 -10.27 16.41 14.54
N LEU A 199 -10.12 15.10 14.68
CA LEU A 199 -8.84 14.42 14.89
C LEU A 199 -8.23 13.97 13.58
N LEU A 200 -9.01 13.31 12.71
CA LEU A 200 -8.52 12.76 11.46
C LEU A 200 -8.18 13.88 10.47
N SER A 201 -7.06 13.74 9.78
CA SER A 201 -6.64 14.72 8.77
C SER A 201 -7.25 14.40 7.40
N HIS A 202 -7.88 15.39 6.76
CA HIS A 202 -8.34 15.27 5.37
C HIS A 202 -7.14 15.38 4.42
N LEU A 203 -6.53 14.24 4.13
CA LEU A 203 -5.30 14.15 3.32
C LEU A 203 -5.24 12.85 2.53
N ALA A 204 -4.91 12.96 1.24
CA ALA A 204 -4.74 11.82 0.33
C ALA A 204 -3.35 11.17 0.48
N ASN A 205 -3.07 10.56 1.62
CA ASN A 205 -1.88 9.75 1.86
C ASN A 205 -2.28 8.43 2.54
N VAL A 206 -1.32 7.58 2.86
CA VAL A 206 -1.50 6.34 3.63
C VAL A 206 -0.24 6.04 4.43
N GLY A 207 -0.38 5.32 5.53
CA GLY A 207 0.75 4.84 6.33
C GLY A 207 1.47 5.91 7.12
N ASP A 208 0.76 7.00 7.44
CA ASP A 208 1.21 8.03 8.38
C ASP A 208 0.85 7.60 9.82
N ALA A 209 1.63 8.06 10.79
CA ALA A 209 1.31 7.93 12.21
C ALA A 209 -0.02 8.59 12.58
N LYS A 210 -0.47 9.56 11.79
CA LYS A 210 -1.77 10.23 11.93
C LYS A 210 -2.84 9.51 11.12
N SER A 211 -4.05 9.44 11.67
CA SER A 211 -5.23 8.96 10.95
C SER A 211 -5.64 9.94 9.84
N LEU A 212 -5.84 9.40 8.66
CA LEU A 212 -6.18 10.16 7.46
C LEU A 212 -7.50 9.69 6.89
N VAL A 213 -8.29 10.64 6.37
CA VAL A 213 -9.58 10.38 5.73
C VAL A 213 -9.69 11.08 4.40
N ILE A 214 -10.26 10.42 3.40
CA ILE A 214 -10.64 11.03 2.12
C ILE A 214 -12.01 10.50 1.66
N HIS A 215 -12.69 11.31 0.85
CA HIS A 215 -13.80 10.91 0.01
C HIS A 215 -13.30 10.82 -1.44
N PRO A 216 -12.93 9.62 -1.96
CA PRO A 216 -12.21 9.48 -3.23
C PRO A 216 -12.96 10.10 -4.42
N ALA A 217 -14.28 9.91 -4.51
CA ALA A 217 -15.08 10.38 -5.63
C ALA A 217 -15.03 11.91 -5.81
N SER A 218 -14.99 12.68 -4.72
CA SER A 218 -14.95 14.16 -4.79
C SER A 218 -13.54 14.75 -4.74
N THR A 219 -12.51 13.93 -4.48
CA THR A 219 -11.12 14.38 -4.29
C THR A 219 -10.18 13.79 -5.33
N THR A 220 -9.58 12.64 -5.05
CA THR A 220 -8.53 12.02 -5.88
C THR A 220 -9.03 11.54 -7.24
N HIS A 221 -10.32 11.21 -7.37
CA HIS A 221 -10.92 10.69 -8.59
C HIS A 221 -11.97 11.63 -9.23
N ARG A 222 -12.05 12.88 -8.78
CA ARG A 222 -13.05 13.86 -9.26
C ARG A 222 -12.96 14.18 -10.76
N GLN A 223 -11.83 13.89 -11.39
CA GLN A 223 -11.64 14.10 -12.83
C GLN A 223 -12.20 12.97 -13.69
N MET A 224 -12.56 11.85 -13.08
CA MET A 224 -13.15 10.69 -13.73
C MET A 224 -14.66 10.87 -13.84
N SER A 225 -15.27 10.35 -14.92
CA SER A 225 -16.72 10.22 -15.00
C SER A 225 -17.23 9.21 -13.98
N GLU A 226 -18.51 9.29 -13.60
CA GLU A 226 -19.13 8.32 -12.67
C GLU A 226 -18.92 6.86 -13.11
N GLN A 227 -19.06 6.59 -14.43
CA GLN A 227 -18.83 5.26 -14.97
C GLN A 227 -17.36 4.80 -14.82
N GLN A 228 -16.40 5.71 -15.00
CA GLN A 228 -14.99 5.41 -14.79
C GLN A 228 -14.68 5.18 -13.31
N GLN A 229 -15.28 5.97 -12.42
CA GLN A 229 -15.16 5.78 -10.97
C GLN A 229 -15.69 4.39 -10.56
N LEU A 230 -16.89 4.02 -11.00
CA LEU A 230 -17.48 2.70 -10.71
C LEU A 230 -16.61 1.56 -11.26
N THR A 231 -16.07 1.69 -12.47
CA THR A 231 -15.16 0.70 -13.05
C THR A 231 -13.86 0.55 -12.24
N ALA A 232 -13.41 1.64 -11.61
CA ALA A 232 -12.27 1.66 -10.69
C ALA A 232 -12.62 1.21 -9.26
N GLY A 233 -13.87 0.80 -9.00
CA GLY A 233 -14.33 0.39 -7.66
C GLY A 233 -14.60 1.55 -6.71
N ILE A 234 -14.75 2.78 -7.24
CA ILE A 234 -15.02 3.98 -6.44
C ILE A 234 -16.52 4.29 -6.53
N THR A 235 -17.22 4.12 -5.41
CA THR A 235 -18.63 4.49 -5.29
C THR A 235 -18.79 5.90 -4.73
N ALA A 236 -19.94 6.52 -4.99
CA ALA A 236 -20.22 7.90 -4.56
C ALA A 236 -20.31 8.05 -3.03
N ASP A 237 -20.55 6.96 -2.32
CA ASP A 237 -20.65 6.89 -0.84
C ASP A 237 -19.34 6.46 -0.17
N MET A 238 -18.29 6.14 -0.97
CA MET A 238 -17.05 5.56 -0.46
C MET A 238 -16.23 6.57 0.33
N ILE A 239 -15.88 6.20 1.54
CA ILE A 239 -14.85 6.84 2.37
C ILE A 239 -13.66 5.89 2.49
N ARG A 240 -12.45 6.42 2.43
CA ARG A 240 -11.23 5.66 2.68
C ARG A 240 -10.50 6.25 3.89
N LEU A 241 -10.15 5.39 4.83
CA LEU A 241 -9.33 5.69 5.99
C LEU A 241 -7.92 5.09 5.81
N SER A 242 -6.93 5.78 6.33
CA SER A 242 -5.64 5.22 6.70
C SER A 242 -5.50 5.45 8.20
N VAL A 243 -5.79 4.43 8.99
CA VAL A 243 -5.87 4.55 10.44
C VAL A 243 -4.46 4.67 11.02
N GLY A 244 -4.27 5.65 11.90
CA GLY A 244 -3.00 6.01 12.51
C GLY A 244 -2.75 5.31 13.85
N LEU A 245 -1.93 5.95 14.66
CA LEU A 245 -1.42 5.43 15.93
C LEU A 245 -2.04 6.14 17.15
N GLU A 246 -3.04 7.00 16.93
CA GLU A 246 -3.75 7.65 17.99
C GLU A 246 -4.50 6.62 18.87
N THR A 247 -4.94 7.02 20.05
CA THR A 247 -5.77 6.16 20.91
C THR A 247 -7.01 5.71 20.14
N LEU A 248 -7.30 4.42 20.12
CA LEU A 248 -8.43 3.87 19.35
C LEU A 248 -9.76 4.57 19.73
N ASP A 249 -10.01 4.75 21.01
CA ASP A 249 -11.25 5.42 21.50
C ASP A 249 -11.41 6.84 20.94
N ASP A 250 -10.32 7.58 20.79
CA ASP A 250 -10.35 8.93 20.23
C ASP A 250 -10.67 8.89 18.71
N ILE A 251 -10.11 7.92 17.99
CA ILE A 251 -10.43 7.70 16.56
C ILE A 251 -11.92 7.33 16.40
N LEU A 252 -12.42 6.41 17.21
CA LEU A 252 -13.81 5.98 17.18
C LEU A 252 -14.76 7.12 17.51
N TRP A 253 -14.44 7.93 18.52
CA TRP A 253 -15.22 9.11 18.90
C TRP A 253 -15.30 10.11 17.73
N ASP A 254 -14.18 10.40 17.08
CA ASP A 254 -14.17 11.36 15.97
C ASP A 254 -14.97 10.86 14.76
N LEU A 255 -14.88 9.57 14.45
CA LEU A 255 -15.70 8.96 13.41
C LEU A 255 -17.20 8.97 13.77
N ASP A 256 -17.57 8.61 15.00
CA ASP A 256 -18.98 8.57 15.45
C ASP A 256 -19.65 9.94 15.32
N GLN A 257 -19.03 10.99 15.89
CA GLN A 257 -19.60 12.33 15.83
C GLN A 257 -19.74 12.84 14.39
N ALA A 258 -18.75 12.54 13.51
CA ALA A 258 -18.80 12.96 12.12
C ALA A 258 -19.84 12.19 11.30
N LEU A 259 -19.99 10.87 11.54
CA LEU A 259 -21.01 10.02 10.93
C LEU A 259 -22.42 10.48 11.33
N LEU A 260 -22.67 10.76 12.62
CA LEU A 260 -23.96 11.23 13.10
C LEU A 260 -24.30 12.60 12.50
N LYS A 261 -23.35 13.52 12.44
CA LYS A 261 -23.54 14.85 11.85
C LYS A 261 -23.88 14.79 10.36
N ALA A 262 -23.30 13.85 9.64
CA ALA A 262 -23.57 13.63 8.22
C ALA A 262 -25.02 13.17 7.92
N GLN A 263 -25.75 12.66 8.92
CA GLN A 263 -27.15 12.22 8.79
C GLN A 263 -28.18 13.26 9.23
N GLN A 264 -27.77 14.41 9.78
CA GLN A 264 -28.67 15.44 10.35
C GLN A 264 -29.27 16.39 9.29
N LYS A 265 -29.24 16.07 8.02
CA LYS A 265 -29.83 16.86 6.92
C LYS A 265 -31.25 16.46 6.59
#